data_ef07b9a1a46249a5af13ece04865aff3
#
_entry.id   ef07b9a1a46249a5af13ece04865aff3
#
_cell.length_a   1.000
_cell.length_b   1.000
_cell.length_c   1.000
_cell.angle_alpha   90.00
_cell.angle_beta   90.00
_cell.angle_gamma   90.00
#
_symmetry.space_group_name_H-M   'P 1'
#
loop_
_entity.id
_entity.type
_entity.pdbx_description
1 polymer ?
#
loop_
_entity_poly.entity_id
_entity_poly.type
_entity_poly.pdbx_seq_one_letter_code
_entity_poly.pdbx_strand_id
1 'polypeptide(L)'
;MDEFNYVISIAPASSKEKTQSYVDWVVKHNFSYKILTTLDDIIEGGLLLCGGADVGTKPKRDTFELQLTEQAFMRRLPILGICRGMQLVNIYLGGVVEDLKVEGDHCPSLLVKGETKTHNLRSLYHEVYDKEGNEFMINSRHHQHCKELGKGLEKILWAYDDTIEAAIGEKVVLVQWHPERKELWDNKQASEMPITLFKKQY
;
A
#
# COMPACT_ATOMS: atom_id res chain seq x y z
N MET A 1 -25.78 13.15 15.09
CA MET A 1 -24.32 12.90 15.02
C MET A 1 -24.01 12.87 13.55
N ASP A 2 -23.41 13.94 13.05
CA ASP A 2 -23.04 14.04 11.65
C ASP A 2 -22.06 12.90 11.34
N GLU A 3 -22.47 11.96 10.48
CA GLU A 3 -21.54 11.00 9.89
C GLU A 3 -20.55 11.83 9.08
N PHE A 4 -19.32 11.98 9.60
CA PHE A 4 -18.22 12.52 8.83
C PHE A 4 -18.02 11.62 7.62
N ASN A 5 -18.47 12.07 6.47
CA ASN A 5 -18.33 11.34 5.23
C ASN A 5 -16.89 11.52 4.76
N TYR A 6 -16.00 10.63 5.20
CA TYR A 6 -14.61 10.63 4.74
C TYR A 6 -14.58 10.42 3.24
N VAL A 7 -13.86 11.28 2.53
CA VAL A 7 -13.62 11.13 1.09
C VAL A 7 -12.19 10.67 0.87
N ILE A 8 -11.97 9.74 -0.03
CA ILE A 8 -10.65 9.32 -0.45
C ILE A 8 -10.51 9.43 -1.96
N SER A 9 -9.49 10.15 -2.41
CA SER A 9 -9.17 10.30 -3.83
C SER A 9 -8.19 9.21 -4.23
N ILE A 10 -8.56 8.39 -5.21
CA ILE A 10 -7.83 7.18 -5.62
C ILE A 10 -7.04 7.48 -6.89
N ALA A 11 -5.72 7.41 -6.84
CA ALA A 11 -4.87 7.30 -8.01
C ALA A 11 -5.02 5.85 -8.56
N PRO A 12 -5.56 5.66 -9.78
CA PRO A 12 -6.04 4.35 -10.22
C PRO A 12 -4.91 3.33 -10.41
N ALA A 13 -5.24 2.06 -10.21
CA ALA A 13 -4.38 0.94 -10.55
C ALA A 13 -4.24 0.76 -12.08
N SER A 14 -3.48 -0.26 -12.50
CA SER A 14 -3.17 -0.50 -13.92
C SER A 14 -4.36 -0.96 -14.77
N SER A 15 -5.49 -1.32 -14.18
CA SER A 15 -6.73 -1.65 -14.88
C SER A 15 -7.96 -1.24 -14.06
N LYS A 16 -9.12 -1.17 -14.71
CA LYS A 16 -10.39 -0.87 -14.05
C LYS A 16 -10.75 -1.90 -12.98
N GLU A 17 -10.55 -3.18 -13.27
CA GLU A 17 -10.86 -4.29 -12.35
C GLU A 17 -9.99 -4.20 -11.07
N LYS A 18 -8.70 -3.90 -11.23
CA LYS A 18 -7.80 -3.69 -10.10
C LYS A 18 -8.19 -2.46 -9.30
N THR A 19 -8.54 -1.36 -9.97
CA THR A 19 -9.02 -0.14 -9.29
C THR A 19 -10.31 -0.42 -8.53
N GLN A 20 -11.21 -1.23 -9.08
CA GLN A 20 -12.47 -1.59 -8.44
C GLN A 20 -12.26 -2.32 -7.11
N SER A 21 -11.21 -3.14 -6.96
CA SER A 21 -10.91 -3.80 -5.68
C SER A 21 -10.63 -2.78 -4.56
N TYR A 22 -9.92 -1.70 -4.88
CA TYR A 22 -9.67 -0.60 -3.92
C TYR A 22 -10.95 0.17 -3.62
N VAL A 23 -11.77 0.44 -4.63
CA VAL A 23 -13.09 1.08 -4.47
C VAL A 23 -13.98 0.25 -3.54
N ASP A 24 -14.12 -1.06 -3.81
CA ASP A 24 -14.95 -1.96 -3.00
C ASP A 24 -14.47 -1.96 -1.53
N TRP A 25 -13.15 -1.96 -1.32
CA TRP A 25 -12.56 -1.96 0.00
C TRP A 25 -12.81 -0.64 0.76
N VAL A 26 -12.61 0.51 0.14
CA VAL A 26 -12.82 1.81 0.81
C VAL A 26 -14.30 2.04 1.10
N VAL A 27 -15.21 1.62 0.20
CA VAL A 27 -16.67 1.69 0.40
C VAL A 27 -17.10 0.78 1.55
N LYS A 28 -16.56 -0.45 1.64
CA LYS A 28 -16.78 -1.36 2.78
C LYS A 28 -16.45 -0.71 4.12
N HIS A 29 -15.48 0.19 4.13
CA HIS A 29 -15.04 0.92 5.34
C HIS A 29 -15.69 2.31 5.51
N ASN A 30 -16.81 2.56 4.84
CA ASN A 30 -17.61 3.78 4.92
C ASN A 30 -16.88 5.05 4.44
N PHE A 31 -16.06 4.92 3.39
CA PHE A 31 -15.53 6.07 2.66
C PHE A 31 -16.35 6.32 1.38
N SER A 32 -16.60 7.60 1.09
CA SER A 32 -16.86 8.04 -0.27
C SER A 32 -15.56 8.08 -1.06
N TYR A 33 -15.61 7.95 -2.37
CA TYR A 33 -14.40 7.96 -3.19
C TYR A 33 -14.52 8.84 -4.42
N LYS A 34 -13.36 9.25 -4.93
CA LYS A 34 -13.18 9.91 -6.23
C LYS A 34 -12.00 9.27 -6.94
N ILE A 35 -12.13 8.92 -8.21
CA ILE A 35 -11.01 8.41 -9.01
C ILE A 35 -10.36 9.61 -9.72
N LEU A 36 -9.05 9.77 -9.52
CA LEU A 36 -8.26 10.81 -10.16
C LEU A 36 -7.80 10.31 -11.55
N THR A 37 -8.06 11.09 -12.59
CA THR A 37 -7.71 10.72 -13.98
C THR A 37 -6.72 11.68 -14.61
N THR A 38 -6.66 12.89 -14.09
CA THR A 38 -5.77 13.96 -14.54
C THR A 38 -5.18 14.71 -13.34
N LEU A 39 -4.16 15.52 -13.58
CA LEU A 39 -3.57 16.39 -12.55
C LEU A 39 -4.43 17.61 -12.20
N ASP A 40 -5.43 17.90 -13.01
CA ASP A 40 -6.40 18.96 -12.73
C ASP A 40 -7.49 18.49 -11.76
N ASP A 41 -7.58 17.17 -11.53
CA ASP A 41 -8.49 16.62 -10.54
C ASP A 41 -8.06 17.03 -9.12
N ILE A 42 -8.98 17.64 -8.39
CA ILE A 42 -8.75 18.04 -7.00
C ILE A 42 -8.74 16.80 -6.11
N ILE A 43 -7.67 16.62 -5.33
CA ILE A 43 -7.63 15.60 -4.26
C ILE A 43 -8.59 16.06 -3.17
N GLU A 44 -9.61 15.25 -2.89
CA GLU A 44 -10.59 15.48 -1.83
C GLU A 44 -10.32 14.53 -0.67
N GLY A 45 -10.34 15.08 0.56
CA GLY A 45 -10.11 14.33 1.80
C GLY A 45 -8.68 13.80 1.92
N GLY A 46 -8.37 12.65 1.34
CA GLY A 46 -7.02 12.08 1.34
C GLY A 46 -6.68 11.38 0.02
N LEU A 47 -5.42 11.00 -0.15
CA LEU A 47 -4.91 10.34 -1.36
C LEU A 47 -4.64 8.86 -1.10
N LEU A 48 -5.19 7.98 -1.93
CA LEU A 48 -4.85 6.55 -1.99
C LEU A 48 -4.02 6.27 -3.25
N LEU A 49 -2.82 5.76 -3.05
CA LEU A 49 -1.93 5.25 -4.11
C LEU A 49 -2.00 3.73 -4.15
N CYS A 50 -2.47 3.20 -5.29
CA CYS A 50 -2.69 1.77 -5.49
C CYS A 50 -1.39 1.00 -5.79
N GLY A 51 -1.42 -0.30 -5.55
CA GLY A 51 -0.39 -1.24 -6.00
C GLY A 51 -0.26 -1.32 -7.53
N GLY A 52 0.78 -2.02 -8.01
CA GLY A 52 1.02 -2.19 -9.45
C GLY A 52 2.42 -2.63 -9.80
N ALA A 53 2.80 -2.40 -11.05
CA ALA A 53 4.16 -2.68 -11.55
C ALA A 53 5.18 -1.74 -10.87
N ASP A 54 6.42 -2.19 -10.80
CA ASP A 54 7.53 -1.51 -10.11
C ASP A 54 7.67 -0.04 -10.50
N VAL A 55 8.02 0.78 -9.52
CA VAL A 55 8.36 2.19 -9.75
C VAL A 55 9.55 2.26 -10.71
N GLY A 56 9.49 3.15 -11.69
CA GLY A 56 10.47 3.28 -12.76
C GLY A 56 10.10 2.51 -14.05
N THR A 57 9.19 1.54 -13.98
CA THR A 57 8.79 0.76 -15.18
C THR A 57 7.65 1.38 -15.99
N LYS A 58 6.91 2.30 -15.41
CA LYS A 58 5.78 3.00 -16.02
C LYS A 58 5.89 4.52 -15.86
N PRO A 59 6.79 5.19 -16.59
CA PRO A 59 7.15 6.61 -16.34
C PRO A 59 5.96 7.57 -16.29
N LYS A 60 4.96 7.39 -17.16
CA LYS A 60 3.75 8.25 -17.16
C LYS A 60 2.95 8.13 -15.86
N ARG A 61 2.80 6.90 -15.36
CA ARG A 61 2.11 6.62 -14.10
C ARG A 61 2.94 7.14 -12.91
N ASP A 62 4.25 6.91 -12.96
CA ASP A 62 5.16 7.34 -11.90
C ASP A 62 5.12 8.87 -11.76
N THR A 63 5.23 9.61 -12.87
CA THR A 63 5.14 11.08 -12.87
C THR A 63 3.79 11.55 -12.33
N PHE A 64 2.69 10.95 -12.79
CA PHE A 64 1.35 11.30 -12.34
C PHE A 64 1.19 11.11 -10.82
N GLU A 65 1.55 9.95 -10.29
CA GLU A 65 1.41 9.65 -8.87
C GLU A 65 2.39 10.43 -8.00
N LEU A 66 3.61 10.74 -8.47
CA LEU A 66 4.55 11.62 -7.78
C LEU A 66 4.00 13.04 -7.65
N GLN A 67 3.40 13.58 -8.71
CA GLN A 67 2.80 14.91 -8.66
C GLN A 67 1.57 14.97 -7.74
N LEU A 68 0.73 13.92 -7.73
CA LEU A 68 -0.37 13.82 -6.76
C LEU A 68 0.16 13.72 -5.32
N THR A 69 1.24 12.98 -5.11
CA THR A 69 1.90 12.85 -3.80
C THR A 69 2.41 14.21 -3.33
N GLU A 70 3.10 14.97 -4.19
CA GLU A 70 3.54 16.33 -3.91
C GLU A 70 2.38 17.25 -3.54
N GLN A 71 1.30 17.25 -4.35
CA GLN A 71 0.10 18.04 -4.06
C GLN A 71 -0.52 17.69 -2.71
N ALA A 72 -0.58 16.40 -2.35
CA ALA A 72 -1.11 15.96 -1.07
C ALA A 72 -0.23 16.48 0.09
N PHE A 73 1.09 16.38 0.01
CA PHE A 73 2.02 16.92 1.01
C PHE A 73 1.90 18.44 1.14
N MET A 74 1.90 19.19 0.04
CA MET A 74 1.75 20.65 0.07
C MET A 74 0.45 21.09 0.74
N ARG A 75 -0.62 20.34 0.57
CA ARG A 75 -1.94 20.60 1.14
C ARG A 75 -2.17 19.93 2.50
N ARG A 76 -1.17 19.23 3.04
CA ARG A 76 -1.24 18.47 4.31
C ARG A 76 -2.40 17.48 4.34
N LEU A 77 -2.70 16.87 3.21
CA LEU A 77 -3.72 15.83 3.09
C LEU A 77 -3.15 14.46 3.50
N PRO A 78 -3.95 13.59 4.14
CA PRO A 78 -3.49 12.25 4.48
C PRO A 78 -3.25 11.41 3.21
N ILE A 79 -2.18 10.59 3.26
CA ILE A 79 -1.77 9.67 2.19
C ILE A 79 -1.81 8.23 2.69
N LEU A 80 -2.45 7.36 1.92
CA LEU A 80 -2.41 5.90 2.09
C LEU A 80 -1.72 5.27 0.89
N GLY A 81 -0.55 4.68 1.08
CA GLY A 81 0.19 3.97 0.04
C GLY A 81 0.11 2.46 0.23
N ILE A 82 -0.32 1.73 -0.80
CA ILE A 82 -0.46 0.26 -0.78
C ILE A 82 0.50 -0.37 -1.77
N CYS A 83 1.35 -1.30 -1.31
CA CYS A 83 2.34 -2.03 -2.10
C CYS A 83 3.24 -1.07 -2.88
N ARG A 84 3.10 -0.98 -4.21
CA ARG A 84 3.81 0.01 -5.03
C ARG A 84 3.58 1.45 -4.54
N GLY A 85 2.37 1.79 -4.06
CA GLY A 85 2.07 3.10 -3.49
C GLY A 85 2.91 3.41 -2.25
N MET A 86 3.16 2.43 -1.38
CA MET A 86 4.12 2.55 -0.28
C MET A 86 5.53 2.85 -0.79
N GLN A 87 5.99 2.08 -1.77
CA GLN A 87 7.33 2.22 -2.35
C GLN A 87 7.54 3.60 -2.98
N LEU A 88 6.53 4.10 -3.72
CA LEU A 88 6.59 5.41 -4.36
C LEU A 88 6.67 6.55 -3.34
N VAL A 89 5.86 6.53 -2.28
CA VAL A 89 5.91 7.54 -1.22
C VAL A 89 7.24 7.45 -0.47
N ASN A 90 7.73 6.24 -0.20
CA ASN A 90 9.04 6.04 0.42
C ASN A 90 10.16 6.69 -0.40
N ILE A 91 10.19 6.46 -1.72
CA ILE A 91 11.16 7.09 -2.64
C ILE A 91 11.00 8.61 -2.65
N TYR A 92 9.76 9.12 -2.71
CA TYR A 92 9.49 10.57 -2.66
C TYR A 92 10.08 11.23 -1.41
N LEU A 93 10.07 10.53 -0.28
CA LEU A 93 10.64 10.99 0.99
C LEU A 93 12.15 10.70 1.13
N GLY A 94 12.80 10.19 0.07
CA GLY A 94 14.24 9.92 0.04
C GLY A 94 14.65 8.55 0.57
N GLY A 95 13.71 7.63 0.73
CA GLY A 95 13.99 6.24 1.10
C GLY A 95 14.49 5.39 -0.09
N VAL A 96 14.89 4.16 0.21
CA VAL A 96 15.44 3.21 -0.77
C VAL A 96 14.49 2.02 -0.94
N VAL A 97 14.27 1.62 -2.18
CA VAL A 97 13.55 0.40 -2.57
C VAL A 97 14.51 -0.51 -3.31
N GLU A 98 14.53 -1.79 -2.96
CA GLU A 98 15.35 -2.81 -3.64
C GLU A 98 14.59 -4.11 -3.83
N ASP A 99 15.12 -4.98 -4.69
CA ASP A 99 14.57 -6.32 -4.89
C ASP A 99 14.85 -7.18 -3.64
N LEU A 100 13.84 -7.96 -3.24
CA LEU A 100 13.99 -8.98 -2.21
C LEU A 100 14.99 -10.03 -2.67
N LYS A 101 15.87 -10.46 -1.78
CA LYS A 101 16.76 -11.60 -2.04
C LYS A 101 15.91 -12.86 -2.17
N VAL A 102 16.28 -13.75 -3.11
CA VAL A 102 15.47 -14.92 -3.56
C VAL A 102 15.12 -15.92 -2.43
N GLU A 103 15.64 -15.77 -1.25
CA GLU A 103 15.47 -16.69 -0.10
C GLU A 103 14.41 -16.20 0.88
N GLY A 104 13.20 -15.87 0.39
CA GLY A 104 12.14 -15.41 1.31
C GLY A 104 10.73 -15.69 0.81
N ASP A 105 9.81 -15.76 1.75
CA ASP A 105 8.40 -16.09 1.54
C ASP A 105 7.56 -14.98 0.87
N HIS A 106 8.19 -13.87 0.46
CA HIS A 106 7.47 -12.66 0.01
C HIS A 106 6.99 -12.68 -1.44
N CYS A 107 7.55 -13.52 -2.31
CA CYS A 107 7.17 -13.52 -3.72
C CYS A 107 7.04 -14.89 -4.34
N PRO A 108 5.82 -15.40 -4.44
CA PRO A 108 5.56 -16.65 -5.17
C PRO A 108 5.89 -16.56 -6.67
N SER A 109 5.90 -15.37 -7.26
CA SER A 109 6.13 -15.19 -8.69
C SER A 109 7.60 -15.26 -9.12
N LEU A 110 8.56 -15.06 -8.22
CA LEU A 110 9.99 -15.24 -8.52
C LEU A 110 10.38 -16.71 -8.67
N LEU A 111 9.61 -17.63 -8.12
CA LEU A 111 9.80 -19.08 -8.25
C LEU A 111 9.37 -19.64 -9.61
N VAL A 112 8.81 -18.81 -10.53
CA VAL A 112 8.15 -19.27 -11.77
C VAL A 112 8.99 -19.04 -13.04
N LYS A 113 10.23 -18.61 -12.97
CA LYS A 113 11.10 -18.64 -14.16
C LYS A 113 11.72 -20.02 -14.33
N GLY A 114 10.87 -21.04 -14.69
CA GLY A 114 11.36 -22.31 -15.18
C GLY A 114 10.71 -23.59 -14.72
N GLU A 115 9.80 -23.60 -13.74
CA GLU A 115 9.14 -24.82 -13.29
C GLU A 115 7.63 -24.63 -13.10
N THR A 116 6.86 -25.44 -13.81
CA THR A 116 5.44 -25.69 -13.56
C THR A 116 5.29 -26.34 -12.18
N LYS A 117 5.09 -25.59 -11.12
CA LYS A 117 4.76 -26.15 -9.80
C LYS A 117 3.57 -25.45 -9.19
N THR A 118 2.65 -26.31 -8.73
CA THR A 118 1.53 -26.02 -7.84
C THR A 118 1.92 -24.97 -6.81
N HIS A 119 1.25 -23.82 -6.89
CA HIS A 119 1.41 -22.73 -5.95
C HIS A 119 1.19 -23.24 -4.54
N ASN A 120 2.24 -23.25 -3.76
CA ASN A 120 2.11 -23.54 -2.34
C ASN A 120 1.40 -22.32 -1.73
N LEU A 121 0.15 -22.49 -1.27
CA LEU A 121 -0.65 -21.40 -0.69
C LEU A 121 0.07 -20.68 0.46
N ARG A 122 1.00 -21.37 1.14
CA ARG A 122 1.84 -20.78 2.20
C ARG A 122 2.74 -19.64 1.71
N SER A 123 3.17 -19.65 0.46
CA SER A 123 4.02 -18.60 -0.12
C SER A 123 3.25 -17.32 -0.51
N LEU A 124 1.92 -17.31 -0.39
CA LEU A 124 1.08 -16.12 -0.63
C LEU A 124 0.78 -15.34 0.64
N TYR A 125 1.17 -15.85 1.81
CA TYR A 125 0.89 -15.27 3.11
C TYR A 125 2.09 -15.47 4.03
N HIS A 126 2.35 -14.45 4.87
CA HIS A 126 3.32 -14.56 5.97
C HIS A 126 2.86 -13.73 7.18
N GLU A 127 3.48 -13.98 8.30
CA GLU A 127 3.25 -13.25 9.54
C GLU A 127 4.02 -11.93 9.55
N VAL A 128 3.42 -10.94 10.18
CA VAL A 128 4.05 -9.66 10.50
C VAL A 128 3.98 -9.43 12.01
N TYR A 129 4.95 -8.68 12.51
CA TYR A 129 5.14 -8.39 13.92
C TYR A 129 5.16 -6.88 14.15
N ASP A 130 4.65 -6.44 15.30
CA ASP A 130 4.82 -5.09 15.82
C ASP A 130 5.88 -5.06 16.95
N LYS A 131 6.17 -3.88 17.45
CA LYS A 131 7.15 -3.67 18.54
C LYS A 131 6.73 -4.28 19.89
N GLU A 132 5.46 -4.56 20.09
CA GLU A 132 4.90 -5.22 21.26
C GLU A 132 4.94 -6.75 21.13
N GLY A 133 5.31 -7.28 19.96
CA GLY A 133 5.35 -8.72 19.67
C GLY A 133 3.98 -9.30 19.29
N ASN A 134 2.99 -8.46 18.99
CA ASN A 134 1.75 -8.96 18.39
C ASN A 134 2.01 -9.38 16.96
N GLU A 135 1.35 -10.46 16.54
CA GLU A 135 1.50 -11.03 15.20
C GLU A 135 0.16 -11.23 14.51
N PHE A 136 0.14 -11.10 13.19
CA PHE A 136 -0.99 -11.47 12.36
C PHE A 136 -0.55 -11.76 10.93
N MET A 137 -1.39 -12.50 10.19
CA MET A 137 -1.12 -12.92 8.83
C MET A 137 -1.53 -11.87 7.83
N ILE A 138 -0.66 -11.58 6.84
CA ILE A 138 -0.94 -10.73 5.68
C ILE A 138 -0.75 -11.52 4.38
N ASN A 139 -1.28 -11.01 3.26
CA ASN A 139 -0.93 -11.54 1.94
C ASN A 139 0.38 -10.91 1.44
N SER A 140 1.14 -11.67 0.66
CA SER A 140 2.39 -11.21 0.06
C SER A 140 2.35 -11.36 -1.46
N ARG A 141 2.52 -10.23 -2.17
CA ARG A 141 2.46 -10.17 -3.64
C ARG A 141 3.46 -9.16 -4.19
N HIS A 142 4.64 -9.12 -3.57
CA HIS A 142 5.69 -8.18 -3.95
C HIS A 142 7.04 -8.89 -4.04
N HIS A 143 7.93 -8.38 -4.88
CA HIS A 143 9.32 -8.82 -5.04
C HIS A 143 10.31 -7.69 -4.73
N GLN A 144 9.79 -6.50 -4.44
CA GLN A 144 10.54 -5.35 -3.95
C GLN A 144 10.04 -4.94 -2.59
N HIS A 145 10.92 -4.33 -1.79
CA HIS A 145 10.62 -3.82 -0.47
C HIS A 145 11.28 -2.47 -0.20
N CYS A 146 10.78 -1.73 0.79
CA CYS A 146 11.44 -0.56 1.32
C CYS A 146 12.61 -1.01 2.20
N LYS A 147 13.84 -0.90 1.69
CA LYS A 147 15.07 -1.23 2.44
C LYS A 147 15.37 -0.17 3.50
N GLU A 148 15.26 1.09 3.11
CA GLU A 148 15.46 2.24 3.99
C GLU A 148 14.24 3.13 3.91
N LEU A 149 13.72 3.52 5.06
CA LEU A 149 12.58 4.43 5.12
C LEU A 149 13.00 5.87 4.83
N GLY A 150 12.15 6.56 4.09
CA GLY A 150 12.28 7.98 3.81
C GLY A 150 12.11 8.84 5.06
N LYS A 151 12.48 10.10 4.93
CA LYS A 151 12.47 11.07 6.04
C LYS A 151 11.08 11.19 6.68
N GLY A 152 11.05 11.04 8.00
CA GLY A 152 9.81 11.19 8.80
C GLY A 152 8.91 9.97 8.82
N LEU A 153 9.33 8.85 8.21
CA LEU A 153 8.65 7.55 8.32
C LEU A 153 9.21 6.73 9.47
N GLU A 154 8.34 6.03 10.18
CA GLU A 154 8.64 5.08 11.24
C GLU A 154 8.07 3.71 10.88
N LYS A 155 8.89 2.65 11.01
CA LYS A 155 8.48 1.25 10.84
C LYS A 155 7.53 0.85 11.98
N ILE A 156 6.37 0.30 11.63
CA ILE A 156 5.39 -0.18 12.61
C ILE A 156 5.13 -1.68 12.53
N LEU A 157 5.33 -2.29 11.34
CA LEU A 157 5.23 -3.73 11.13
C LEU A 157 6.39 -4.22 10.26
N TRP A 158 6.85 -5.43 10.54
CA TRP A 158 7.89 -6.11 9.76
C TRP A 158 7.70 -7.63 9.77
N ALA A 159 8.23 -8.30 8.77
CA ALA A 159 8.30 -9.75 8.68
C ALA A 159 9.48 -10.29 9.49
N TYR A 160 9.55 -11.60 9.65
CA TYR A 160 10.62 -12.28 10.43
C TYR A 160 12.04 -12.03 9.87
N ASP A 161 12.17 -11.69 8.61
CA ASP A 161 13.43 -11.34 7.93
C ASP A 161 13.73 -9.83 7.94
N ASP A 162 13.07 -9.08 8.82
CA ASP A 162 13.14 -7.63 8.95
C ASP A 162 12.61 -6.82 7.75
N THR A 163 11.99 -7.48 6.76
CA THR A 163 11.30 -6.76 5.67
C THR A 163 10.22 -5.84 6.24
N ILE A 164 10.29 -4.56 5.88
CA ILE A 164 9.34 -3.55 6.34
C ILE A 164 8.01 -3.74 5.62
N GLU A 165 6.97 -4.07 6.39
CA GLU A 165 5.63 -4.33 5.87
C GLU A 165 4.67 -3.15 6.09
N ALA A 166 4.89 -2.33 7.13
CA ALA A 166 4.16 -1.09 7.29
C ALA A 166 5.02 0.01 7.92
N ALA A 167 4.75 1.24 7.51
CA ALA A 167 5.34 2.44 8.06
C ALA A 167 4.30 3.55 8.19
N ILE A 168 4.51 4.46 9.15
CA ILE A 168 3.69 5.65 9.34
C ILE A 168 4.55 6.90 9.39
N GLY A 169 3.95 8.04 9.08
CA GLY A 169 4.54 9.36 9.24
C GLY A 169 3.46 10.39 9.51
N GLU A 170 3.83 11.68 9.57
CA GLU A 170 2.84 12.75 9.66
C GLU A 170 1.96 12.73 8.40
N LYS A 171 0.65 12.48 8.57
CA LYS A 171 -0.32 12.34 7.48
C LYS A 171 -0.02 11.21 6.48
N VAL A 172 0.78 10.20 6.86
CA VAL A 172 1.17 9.11 5.95
C VAL A 172 0.95 7.75 6.62
N VAL A 173 0.31 6.84 5.89
CA VAL A 173 0.18 5.41 6.24
C VAL A 173 0.60 4.60 5.02
N LEU A 174 1.53 3.69 5.20
CA LEU A 174 2.10 2.87 4.13
C LEU A 174 2.03 1.40 4.53
N VAL A 175 1.55 0.55 3.61
CA VAL A 175 1.51 -0.90 3.80
C VAL A 175 1.99 -1.62 2.53
N GLN A 176 2.77 -2.68 2.72
CA GLN A 176 3.36 -3.42 1.60
C GLN A 176 2.40 -4.49 1.06
N TRP A 177 1.52 -5.04 1.89
CA TRP A 177 0.51 -6.01 1.48
C TRP A 177 -0.71 -5.35 0.81
N HIS A 178 -1.69 -6.19 0.43
CA HIS A 178 -2.89 -5.79 -0.31
C HIS A 178 -4.17 -5.96 0.55
N PRO A 179 -4.52 -4.99 1.44
CA PRO A 179 -5.70 -5.07 2.30
C PRO A 179 -7.02 -5.05 1.51
N GLU A 180 -7.00 -4.54 0.27
CA GLU A 180 -8.15 -4.47 -0.62
C GLU A 180 -8.56 -5.83 -1.20
N ARG A 181 -7.72 -6.86 -1.05
CA ARG A 181 -8.00 -8.19 -1.56
C ARG A 181 -9.02 -8.90 -0.69
N LYS A 182 -10.07 -9.46 -1.32
CA LYS A 182 -11.20 -10.13 -0.63
C LYS A 182 -10.76 -11.28 0.26
N GLU A 183 -9.64 -11.93 -0.07
CA GLU A 183 -9.05 -13.00 0.73
C GLU A 183 -8.63 -12.58 2.14
N LEU A 184 -8.44 -11.28 2.39
CA LEU A 184 -8.11 -10.73 3.71
C LEU A 184 -9.32 -10.14 4.45
N TRP A 185 -10.50 -10.06 3.84
CA TRP A 185 -11.62 -9.32 4.43
C TRP A 185 -12.17 -9.93 5.72
N ASP A 186 -11.91 -11.22 5.97
CA ASP A 186 -12.22 -11.88 7.24
C ASP A 186 -11.09 -11.71 8.28
N ASN A 187 -9.90 -11.27 7.87
CA ASN A 187 -8.81 -10.89 8.75
C ASN A 187 -8.87 -9.39 9.04
N LYS A 188 -9.51 -9.05 10.18
CA LYS A 188 -9.70 -7.64 10.57
C LYS A 188 -8.40 -6.86 10.69
N GLN A 189 -7.36 -7.45 11.26
CA GLN A 189 -6.08 -6.76 11.40
C GLN A 189 -5.49 -6.41 10.04
N ALA A 190 -5.37 -7.37 9.14
CA ALA A 190 -4.79 -7.16 7.82
C ALA A 190 -5.65 -6.25 6.93
N SER A 191 -6.99 -6.34 7.00
CA SER A 191 -7.91 -5.57 6.15
C SER A 191 -8.26 -4.19 6.71
N GLU A 192 -8.48 -4.07 8.03
CA GLU A 192 -9.03 -2.85 8.63
C GLU A 192 -7.95 -1.91 9.21
N MET A 193 -6.80 -2.44 9.64
CA MET A 193 -5.77 -1.62 10.29
C MET A 193 -5.29 -0.47 9.41
N PRO A 194 -4.97 -0.66 8.10
CA PRO A 194 -4.48 0.44 7.29
C PRO A 194 -5.48 1.59 7.16
N ILE A 195 -6.75 1.26 6.92
CA ILE A 195 -7.81 2.27 6.78
C ILE A 195 -8.15 2.94 8.11
N THR A 196 -8.03 2.22 9.22
CA THR A 196 -8.24 2.76 10.57
C THR A 196 -7.12 3.74 10.95
N LEU A 197 -5.86 3.41 10.65
CA LEU A 197 -4.74 4.32 10.84
C LEU A 197 -4.89 5.55 9.94
N PHE A 198 -5.32 5.36 8.70
CA PHE A 198 -5.55 6.45 7.76
C PHE A 198 -6.65 7.41 8.24
N LYS A 199 -7.77 6.90 8.78
CA LYS A 199 -8.81 7.73 9.40
C LYS A 199 -8.28 8.65 10.50
N LYS A 200 -7.33 8.19 11.29
CA LYS A 200 -6.71 8.98 12.37
C LYS A 200 -5.83 10.13 11.84
N GLN A 201 -5.53 10.17 10.54
CA GLN A 201 -4.74 11.22 9.91
C GLN A 201 -5.60 12.43 9.47
N TYR A 202 -6.93 12.31 9.44
CA TYR A 202 -7.83 13.43 9.18
C TYR A 202 -7.89 14.36 10.39
#